data_1b72ee5b855e056d9928aac6f77fdad2
#
_entry.id   1b72ee5b855e056d9928aac6f77fdad2
#
_cell.length_a   1.000
_cell.length_b   1.000
_cell.length_c   1.000
_cell.angle_alpha   90.00
_cell.angle_beta   90.00
_cell.angle_gamma   90.00
#
_symmetry.space_group_name_H-M   'P 1'
#
loop_
_entity.id
_entity.type
_entity.pdbx_description
1 polymer ?
#
loop_
_entity_poly.entity_id
_entity_poly.type
_entity_poly.pdbx_seq_one_letter_code
_entity_poly.pdbx_strand_id
1 'polypeptide(L)'
;DPNLDTTRHLLARCVAEGVAMVELCLPFRNAFTDGATLQHAHARALQQEASLQAVLQLVAEFSSRIKIILLADSSHTLRPLGIEQVLQQAAAAGVAGVLPHGLPPRLGESFQEAARQAGLPVVGTIYANATPETRRQVLGQTTAFLYLVSTYGRSGGAVEPSDLKCQIDALRAHTPCPIALGFGLRSPGDVGRAFDAGSDIAIVGSAVAGQVEAALKTGGCPIASAGDFIAALQKEAHDRRPA
;
A
#
# COMPACT_ATOMS: atom_id res chain seq x y z
N ASP A 1 -8.05 -3.72 -10.41
CA ASP A 1 -7.95 -3.09 -11.73
C ASP A 1 -7.78 -4.16 -12.81
N PRO A 2 -8.52 -4.13 -13.88
CA PRO A 2 -9.54 -3.15 -14.25
C PRO A 2 -10.88 -3.30 -13.51
N ASN A 3 -11.19 -4.47 -12.98
CA ASN A 3 -12.42 -4.79 -12.28
C ASN A 3 -12.17 -5.73 -11.08
N LEU A 4 -13.21 -6.02 -10.30
CA LEU A 4 -13.10 -6.85 -9.11
C LEU A 4 -12.77 -8.32 -9.41
N ASP A 5 -13.21 -8.84 -10.55
CA ASP A 5 -12.91 -10.22 -10.94
C ASP A 5 -11.41 -10.41 -11.24
N THR A 6 -10.81 -9.51 -12.01
CA THR A 6 -9.36 -9.50 -12.22
C THR A 6 -8.61 -9.32 -10.89
N THR A 7 -9.09 -8.44 -10.01
CA THR A 7 -8.49 -8.23 -8.69
C THR A 7 -8.56 -9.51 -7.84
N ARG A 8 -9.69 -10.24 -7.87
CA ARG A 8 -9.85 -11.54 -7.21
C ARG A 8 -8.80 -12.55 -7.67
N HIS A 9 -8.60 -12.67 -8.97
CA HIS A 9 -7.60 -13.58 -9.53
C HIS A 9 -6.16 -13.18 -9.18
N LEU A 10 -5.87 -11.86 -9.15
CA LEU A 10 -4.56 -11.37 -8.70
C LEU A 10 -4.32 -11.63 -7.22
N LEU A 11 -5.34 -11.45 -6.36
CA LEU A 11 -5.23 -11.81 -4.94
C LEU A 11 -4.98 -13.32 -4.76
N ALA A 12 -5.68 -14.16 -5.53
CA ALA A 12 -5.43 -15.61 -5.53
C ALA A 12 -3.99 -15.93 -5.96
N ARG A 13 -3.46 -15.22 -6.95
CA ARG A 13 -2.06 -15.35 -7.38
C ARG A 13 -1.10 -14.89 -6.27
N CYS A 14 -1.36 -13.77 -5.61
CA CYS A 14 -0.56 -13.31 -4.47
C CYS A 14 -0.50 -14.36 -3.35
N VAL A 15 -1.63 -15.00 -3.03
CA VAL A 15 -1.68 -16.09 -2.05
C VAL A 15 -0.82 -17.28 -2.52
N ALA A 16 -0.93 -17.69 -3.78
CA ALA A 16 -0.18 -18.82 -4.33
C ALA A 16 1.35 -18.57 -4.34
N GLU A 17 1.76 -17.33 -4.59
CA GLU A 17 3.17 -16.93 -4.58
C GLU A 17 3.72 -16.65 -3.16
N GLY A 18 2.89 -16.76 -2.11
CA GLY A 18 3.31 -16.52 -0.74
C GLY A 18 3.57 -15.05 -0.40
N VAL A 19 2.90 -14.12 -1.09
CA VAL A 19 2.96 -12.69 -0.76
C VAL A 19 2.40 -12.49 0.64
N ALA A 20 3.15 -11.80 1.51
CA ALA A 20 2.78 -11.66 2.90
C ALA A 20 1.57 -10.73 3.11
N MET A 21 1.44 -9.72 2.25
CA MET A 21 0.46 -8.65 2.43
C MET A 21 0.16 -7.97 1.10
N VAL A 22 -1.07 -7.52 0.92
CA VAL A 22 -1.50 -6.70 -0.23
C VAL A 22 -2.10 -5.39 0.29
N GLU A 23 -1.68 -4.28 -0.28
CA GLU A 23 -2.36 -3.00 -0.12
C GLU A 23 -3.43 -2.90 -1.21
N LEU A 24 -4.69 -2.81 -0.80
CA LEU A 24 -5.83 -2.68 -1.69
C LEU A 24 -6.39 -1.27 -1.60
N CYS A 25 -6.23 -0.51 -2.69
CA CYS A 25 -6.71 0.86 -2.77
C CYS A 25 -8.17 0.90 -3.23
N LEU A 26 -9.02 1.59 -2.46
CA LEU A 26 -10.34 1.98 -2.93
C LEU A 26 -10.19 3.03 -4.04
N PRO A 27 -10.77 2.83 -5.23
CA PRO A 27 -10.59 3.76 -6.32
C PRO A 27 -11.27 5.11 -6.02
N PHE A 28 -10.60 6.19 -6.36
CA PHE A 28 -11.12 7.54 -6.20
C PHE A 28 -10.78 8.43 -7.39
N ARG A 29 -11.56 9.50 -7.55
CA ARG A 29 -11.37 10.48 -8.62
C ARG A 29 -10.24 11.44 -8.26
N ASN A 30 -9.61 12.01 -9.28
CA ASN A 30 -8.62 13.09 -9.10
C ASN A 30 -7.43 12.68 -8.21
N ALA A 31 -6.86 11.52 -8.44
CA ALA A 31 -5.68 11.03 -7.74
C ALA A 31 -4.40 11.80 -8.17
N PHE A 32 -4.37 13.13 -7.93
CA PHE A 32 -3.32 14.03 -8.43
C PHE A 32 -1.92 13.74 -7.88
N THR A 33 -1.84 13.07 -6.75
CA THR A 33 -0.56 12.66 -6.14
C THR A 33 0.03 11.42 -6.79
N ASP A 34 -0.79 10.67 -7.50
CA ASP A 34 -0.41 9.42 -8.16
C ASP A 34 0.21 9.67 -9.54
N GLY A 35 1.09 8.78 -9.97
CA GLY A 35 1.60 8.74 -11.32
C GLY A 35 0.53 8.30 -12.33
N ALA A 36 0.74 8.58 -13.63
CA ALA A 36 -0.23 8.32 -14.70
C ALA A 36 -0.78 6.88 -14.70
N THR A 37 0.06 5.88 -14.45
CA THR A 37 -0.36 4.46 -14.40
C THR A 37 -1.42 4.22 -13.33
N LEU A 38 -1.25 4.75 -12.12
CA LEU A 38 -2.22 4.60 -11.04
C LEU A 38 -3.48 5.44 -11.30
N GLN A 39 -3.34 6.66 -11.85
CA GLN A 39 -4.49 7.45 -12.27
C GLN A 39 -5.36 6.71 -13.30
N HIS A 40 -4.73 6.05 -14.28
CA HIS A 40 -5.46 5.21 -15.24
C HIS A 40 -6.10 3.99 -14.58
N ALA A 41 -5.44 3.37 -13.60
CA ALA A 41 -6.00 2.25 -12.83
C ALA A 41 -7.24 2.67 -12.04
N HIS A 42 -7.21 3.84 -11.36
CA HIS A 42 -8.37 4.42 -10.70
C HIS A 42 -9.53 4.65 -11.69
N ALA A 43 -9.23 5.26 -12.84
CA ALA A 43 -10.25 5.56 -13.85
C ALA A 43 -10.93 4.28 -14.37
N ARG A 44 -10.15 3.22 -14.66
CA ARG A 44 -10.69 1.92 -15.10
C ARG A 44 -11.57 1.28 -14.03
N ALA A 45 -11.11 1.25 -12.77
CA ALA A 45 -11.86 0.67 -11.67
C ALA A 45 -13.16 1.41 -11.36
N LEU A 46 -13.16 2.74 -11.46
CA LEU A 46 -14.37 3.56 -11.27
C LEU A 46 -15.41 3.35 -12.37
N GLN A 47 -15.00 3.00 -13.60
CA GLN A 47 -15.92 2.65 -14.68
C GLN A 47 -16.65 1.31 -14.45
N GLN A 48 -16.12 0.47 -13.56
CA GLN A 48 -16.65 -0.84 -13.20
C GLN A 48 -17.39 -0.84 -11.86
N GLU A 49 -17.82 0.33 -11.39
CA GLU A 49 -18.64 0.50 -10.18
C GLU A 49 -18.04 -0.15 -8.90
N ALA A 50 -16.73 -0.09 -8.74
CA ALA A 50 -16.04 -0.60 -7.56
C ALA A 50 -16.43 0.20 -6.31
N SER A 51 -17.46 -0.25 -5.60
CA SER A 51 -17.93 0.36 -4.35
C SER A 51 -17.14 -0.17 -3.14
N LEU A 52 -17.17 0.58 -2.02
CA LEU A 52 -16.60 0.12 -0.75
C LEU A 52 -17.13 -1.27 -0.38
N GLN A 53 -18.45 -1.48 -0.45
CA GLN A 53 -19.06 -2.75 -0.09
C GLN A 53 -18.56 -3.90 -0.95
N ALA A 54 -18.47 -3.72 -2.28
CA ALA A 54 -17.98 -4.76 -3.17
C ALA A 54 -16.49 -5.09 -2.94
N VAL A 55 -15.68 -4.09 -2.61
CA VAL A 55 -14.27 -4.29 -2.24
C VAL A 55 -14.17 -5.01 -0.91
N LEU A 56 -14.97 -4.67 0.10
CA LEU A 56 -14.95 -5.34 1.39
C LEU A 56 -15.45 -6.79 1.32
N GLN A 57 -16.40 -7.11 0.44
CA GLN A 57 -16.77 -8.50 0.15
C GLN A 57 -15.59 -9.29 -0.39
N LEU A 58 -14.85 -8.71 -1.34
CA LEU A 58 -13.63 -9.33 -1.87
C LEU A 58 -12.56 -9.50 -0.78
N VAL A 59 -12.39 -8.53 0.11
CA VAL A 59 -11.50 -8.65 1.28
C VAL A 59 -11.89 -9.85 2.13
N ALA A 60 -13.15 -10.01 2.46
CA ALA A 60 -13.64 -11.11 3.30
C ALA A 60 -13.35 -12.50 2.70
N GLU A 61 -13.35 -12.63 1.36
CA GLU A 61 -12.99 -13.88 0.68
C GLU A 61 -11.52 -14.28 0.90
N PHE A 62 -10.62 -13.32 1.15
CA PHE A 62 -9.19 -13.53 1.20
C PHE A 62 -8.55 -13.29 2.58
N SER A 63 -9.23 -12.64 3.51
CA SER A 63 -8.67 -12.18 4.79
C SER A 63 -8.06 -13.29 5.67
N SER A 64 -8.52 -14.54 5.53
CA SER A 64 -7.94 -15.70 6.22
C SER A 64 -6.67 -16.25 5.56
N ARG A 65 -6.33 -15.82 4.34
CA ARG A 65 -5.22 -16.36 3.54
C ARG A 65 -4.10 -15.37 3.29
N ILE A 66 -4.41 -14.09 3.30
CA ILE A 66 -3.43 -13.03 3.06
C ILE A 66 -3.84 -11.76 3.85
N LYS A 67 -2.87 -11.05 4.41
CA LYS A 67 -3.14 -9.77 5.07
C LYS A 67 -3.49 -8.71 4.02
N ILE A 68 -4.61 -8.01 4.20
CA ILE A 68 -5.02 -6.94 3.30
C ILE A 68 -5.02 -5.62 4.08
N ILE A 69 -4.24 -4.66 3.61
CA ILE A 69 -4.23 -3.28 4.09
C ILE A 69 -5.16 -2.47 3.19
N LEU A 70 -6.14 -1.80 3.77
CA LEU A 70 -7.05 -0.96 3.02
C LEU A 70 -6.49 0.45 2.92
N LEU A 71 -6.16 0.90 1.70
CA LEU A 71 -5.88 2.30 1.43
C LEU A 71 -7.18 3.02 1.13
N ALA A 72 -7.54 4.00 1.96
CA ALA A 72 -8.78 4.78 1.84
C ALA A 72 -8.48 6.28 1.79
N ASP A 73 -8.92 6.95 0.71
CA ASP A 73 -8.76 8.40 0.57
C ASP A 73 -9.71 9.15 1.50
N SER A 74 -9.17 10.16 2.18
CA SER A 74 -9.92 10.95 3.15
C SER A 74 -11.08 11.71 2.51
N SER A 75 -10.88 12.28 1.33
CA SER A 75 -11.85 13.18 0.69
C SER A 75 -12.94 12.44 -0.07
N HIS A 76 -12.63 11.25 -0.60
CA HIS A 76 -13.53 10.50 -1.47
C HIS A 76 -14.16 9.27 -0.79
N THR A 77 -13.57 8.78 0.31
CA THR A 77 -14.06 7.59 1.01
C THR A 77 -14.37 7.87 2.47
N LEU A 78 -13.33 8.23 3.27
CA LEU A 78 -13.47 8.29 4.72
C LEU A 78 -14.47 9.36 5.18
N ARG A 79 -14.38 10.58 4.64
CA ARG A 79 -15.26 11.69 5.03
C ARG A 79 -16.68 11.56 4.48
N PRO A 80 -16.87 11.25 3.18
CA PRO A 80 -18.23 11.13 2.62
C PRO A 80 -19.05 9.98 3.20
N LEU A 81 -18.39 8.85 3.54
CA LEU A 81 -19.07 7.67 4.04
C LEU A 81 -19.07 7.58 5.58
N GLY A 82 -18.35 8.49 6.26
CA GLY A 82 -18.17 8.47 7.71
C GLY A 82 -17.00 7.59 8.15
N ILE A 83 -16.00 8.21 8.81
CA ILE A 83 -14.76 7.54 9.23
C ILE A 83 -15.06 6.29 10.05
N GLU A 84 -15.86 6.43 11.10
CA GLU A 84 -16.23 5.33 12.02
C GLU A 84 -16.89 4.18 11.27
N GLN A 85 -17.85 4.49 10.40
CA GLN A 85 -18.60 3.50 9.64
C GLN A 85 -17.69 2.73 8.68
N VAL A 86 -16.79 3.42 7.96
CA VAL A 86 -15.83 2.78 7.05
C VAL A 86 -14.90 1.84 7.81
N LEU A 87 -14.36 2.28 8.95
CA LEU A 87 -13.44 1.49 9.74
C LEU A 87 -14.11 0.27 10.39
N GLN A 88 -15.34 0.42 10.90
CA GLN A 88 -16.11 -0.71 11.42
C GLN A 88 -16.42 -1.76 10.35
N GLN A 89 -16.84 -1.32 9.15
CA GLN A 89 -17.09 -2.23 8.04
C GLN A 89 -15.80 -2.92 7.57
N ALA A 90 -14.68 -2.20 7.51
CA ALA A 90 -13.39 -2.75 7.16
C ALA A 90 -12.91 -3.82 8.16
N ALA A 91 -13.07 -3.55 9.45
CA ALA A 91 -12.77 -4.51 10.52
C ALA A 91 -13.63 -5.78 10.41
N ALA A 92 -14.94 -5.62 10.20
CA ALA A 92 -15.87 -6.73 10.04
C ALA A 92 -15.56 -7.60 8.81
N ALA A 93 -14.99 -7.01 7.75
CA ALA A 93 -14.53 -7.73 6.55
C ALA A 93 -13.18 -8.43 6.73
N GLY A 94 -12.48 -8.23 7.86
CA GLY A 94 -11.19 -8.84 8.13
C GLY A 94 -10.00 -8.08 7.52
N VAL A 95 -10.14 -6.76 7.29
CA VAL A 95 -9.00 -5.89 6.93
C VAL A 95 -7.93 -5.96 8.03
N ALA A 96 -6.68 -6.16 7.66
CA ALA A 96 -5.56 -6.32 8.61
C ALA A 96 -4.97 -4.98 9.09
N GLY A 97 -5.29 -3.90 8.43
CA GLY A 97 -4.88 -2.54 8.78
C GLY A 97 -5.35 -1.52 7.77
N VAL A 98 -5.31 -0.25 8.12
CA VAL A 98 -5.77 0.85 7.28
C VAL A 98 -4.68 1.87 7.03
N LEU A 99 -4.57 2.32 5.78
CA LEU A 99 -3.73 3.44 5.36
C LEU A 99 -4.64 4.62 4.97
N PRO A 100 -4.75 5.66 5.83
CA PRO A 100 -5.52 6.84 5.48
C PRO A 100 -4.74 7.73 4.51
N HIS A 101 -5.21 7.84 3.27
CA HIS A 101 -4.60 8.72 2.27
C HIS A 101 -5.17 10.14 2.37
N GLY A 102 -4.30 11.16 2.34
CA GLY A 102 -4.73 12.56 2.35
C GLY A 102 -5.53 12.98 3.59
N LEU A 103 -5.31 12.35 4.75
CA LEU A 103 -6.00 12.69 5.98
C LEU A 103 -5.50 14.05 6.51
N PRO A 104 -6.38 15.07 6.64
CA PRO A 104 -5.99 16.34 7.22
C PRO A 104 -5.56 16.19 8.69
N PRO A 105 -4.51 16.91 9.16
CA PRO A 105 -4.01 16.81 10.54
C PRO A 105 -5.11 16.97 11.61
N ARG A 106 -6.07 17.86 11.38
CA ARG A 106 -7.22 18.11 12.30
C ARG A 106 -8.13 16.89 12.50
N LEU A 107 -8.09 15.90 11.61
CA LEU A 107 -8.86 14.67 11.71
C LEU A 107 -8.03 13.49 12.25
N GLY A 108 -6.74 13.71 12.52
CA GLY A 108 -5.82 12.66 12.95
C GLY A 108 -6.28 11.98 14.24
N GLU A 109 -6.60 12.75 15.28
CA GLU A 109 -7.02 12.21 16.58
C GLU A 109 -8.35 11.45 16.48
N SER A 110 -9.37 12.01 15.82
CA SER A 110 -10.67 11.34 15.65
C SER A 110 -10.54 10.07 14.81
N PHE A 111 -9.68 10.07 13.79
CA PHE A 111 -9.39 8.88 12.99
C PHE A 111 -8.70 7.79 13.83
N GLN A 112 -7.71 8.15 14.64
CA GLN A 112 -7.00 7.21 15.50
C GLN A 112 -7.94 6.59 16.55
N GLU A 113 -8.81 7.38 17.15
CA GLU A 113 -9.81 6.88 18.10
C GLU A 113 -10.80 5.93 17.43
N ALA A 114 -11.31 6.27 16.25
CA ALA A 114 -12.21 5.39 15.50
C ALA A 114 -11.51 4.07 15.07
N ALA A 115 -10.24 4.14 14.64
CA ALA A 115 -9.46 2.95 14.29
C ALA A 115 -9.24 2.05 15.52
N ARG A 116 -8.90 2.65 16.67
CA ARG A 116 -8.74 1.93 17.93
C ARG A 116 -10.04 1.24 18.36
N GLN A 117 -11.19 1.92 18.27
CA GLN A 117 -12.50 1.35 18.58
C GLN A 117 -12.89 0.21 17.64
N ALA A 118 -12.53 0.31 16.36
CA ALA A 118 -12.73 -0.75 15.37
C ALA A 118 -11.71 -1.90 15.49
N GLY A 119 -10.67 -1.76 16.30
CA GLY A 119 -9.59 -2.75 16.42
C GLY A 119 -8.70 -2.82 15.17
N LEU A 120 -8.64 -1.75 14.35
CA LEU A 120 -7.85 -1.71 13.13
C LEU A 120 -6.48 -1.07 13.36
N PRO A 121 -5.37 -1.78 13.08
CA PRO A 121 -4.05 -1.19 13.04
C PRO A 121 -3.93 -0.10 11.95
N VAL A 122 -3.21 0.98 12.26
CA VAL A 122 -3.01 2.13 11.38
C VAL A 122 -1.60 2.14 10.79
N VAL A 123 -1.50 2.28 9.48
CA VAL A 123 -0.24 2.51 8.78
C VAL A 123 0.12 3.99 8.88
N GLY A 124 1.30 4.27 9.43
CA GLY A 124 1.84 5.62 9.47
C GLY A 124 2.67 5.92 8.23
N THR A 125 2.48 7.08 7.62
CA THR A 125 3.28 7.51 6.45
C THR A 125 4.21 8.63 6.83
N ILE A 126 5.51 8.42 6.62
CA ILE A 126 6.55 9.44 6.82
C ILE A 126 7.24 9.75 5.49
N TYR A 127 7.28 11.02 5.13
CA TYR A 127 8.10 11.50 4.02
C TYR A 127 9.54 11.78 4.49
N ALA A 128 10.52 11.52 3.66
CA ALA A 128 11.94 11.71 4.00
C ALA A 128 12.26 13.12 4.50
N ASN A 129 11.55 14.13 3.99
CA ASN A 129 11.67 15.55 4.38
C ASN A 129 10.73 15.97 5.51
N ALA A 130 10.06 15.05 6.20
CA ALA A 130 9.16 15.37 7.30
C ALA A 130 9.92 16.05 8.46
N THR A 131 9.27 17.04 9.08
CA THR A 131 9.82 17.72 10.26
C THR A 131 9.93 16.78 11.46
N PRO A 132 10.81 17.04 12.43
CA PRO A 132 10.89 16.23 13.65
C PRO A 132 9.57 16.12 14.41
N GLU A 133 8.76 17.15 14.40
CA GLU A 133 7.44 17.16 15.02
C GLU A 133 6.47 16.23 14.30
N THR A 134 6.38 16.34 12.97
CA THR A 134 5.56 15.43 12.14
C THR A 134 6.00 13.98 12.33
N ARG A 135 7.32 13.70 12.36
CA ARG A 135 7.84 12.35 12.62
C ARG A 135 7.37 11.81 13.96
N ARG A 136 7.51 12.59 15.05
CA ARG A 136 7.05 12.17 16.38
C ARG A 136 5.55 11.88 16.41
N GLN A 137 4.74 12.73 15.79
CA GLN A 137 3.30 12.55 15.72
C GLN A 137 2.96 11.25 14.97
N VAL A 138 3.51 11.04 13.77
CA VAL A 138 3.23 9.81 12.98
C VAL A 138 3.70 8.56 13.71
N LEU A 139 4.90 8.59 14.30
CA LEU A 139 5.43 7.45 15.07
C LEU A 139 4.50 7.09 16.24
N GLY A 140 3.98 8.08 16.97
CA GLY A 140 3.04 7.85 18.07
C GLY A 140 1.67 7.32 17.64
N GLN A 141 1.31 7.49 16.39
CA GLN A 141 0.02 7.08 15.81
C GLN A 141 0.10 5.79 14.99
N THR A 142 1.30 5.29 14.71
CA THR A 142 1.51 4.08 13.90
C THR A 142 1.35 2.83 14.75
N THR A 143 0.47 1.93 14.34
CA THR A 143 0.23 0.66 15.05
C THR A 143 0.34 -0.58 14.16
N ALA A 144 0.37 -0.41 12.82
CA ALA A 144 0.59 -1.49 11.85
C ALA A 144 2.06 -1.57 11.44
N PHE A 145 2.47 -0.68 10.58
CA PHE A 145 3.84 -0.49 10.12
C PHE A 145 4.05 0.97 9.67
N LEU A 146 5.30 1.37 9.59
CA LEU A 146 5.69 2.70 9.13
C LEU A 146 6.03 2.65 7.65
N TYR A 147 5.32 3.41 6.83
CA TYR A 147 5.58 3.55 5.41
C TYR A 147 6.52 4.74 5.17
N LEU A 148 7.78 4.47 4.88
CA LEU A 148 8.75 5.50 4.51
C LEU A 148 8.61 5.81 3.02
N VAL A 149 8.14 7.02 2.73
CA VAL A 149 8.10 7.57 1.38
C VAL A 149 9.39 8.37 1.17
N SER A 150 10.37 7.74 0.55
CA SER A 150 11.56 8.44 0.10
C SER A 150 11.19 9.32 -1.08
N THR A 151 11.71 10.54 -1.16
CA THR A 151 11.47 11.48 -2.26
C THR A 151 12.15 11.02 -3.54
N TYR A 152 11.81 9.83 -4.00
CA TYR A 152 12.20 9.34 -5.31
C TYR A 152 11.36 10.05 -6.37
N GLY A 153 11.96 10.98 -7.11
CA GLY A 153 11.46 11.22 -8.45
C GLY A 153 10.71 12.53 -8.73
N ARG A 154 10.71 13.57 -7.88
CA ARG A 154 10.40 14.93 -8.38
C ARG A 154 11.63 15.70 -8.91
N SER A 155 12.84 15.20 -8.66
CA SER A 155 14.09 15.85 -9.11
C SER A 155 15.03 14.92 -9.90
N GLY A 156 14.58 13.75 -10.37
CA GLY A 156 15.38 12.92 -11.29
C GLY A 156 16.67 12.29 -10.72
N GLY A 157 16.94 12.41 -9.43
CA GLY A 157 18.10 11.81 -8.76
C GLY A 157 17.72 10.50 -8.05
N ALA A 158 18.47 9.43 -8.31
CA ALA A 158 18.40 8.24 -7.47
C ALA A 158 18.92 8.61 -6.08
N VAL A 159 18.17 8.24 -5.01
CA VAL A 159 18.71 8.35 -3.64
C VAL A 159 19.76 7.26 -3.48
N GLU A 160 20.92 7.63 -3.00
CA GLU A 160 21.99 6.67 -2.75
C GLU A 160 21.54 5.64 -1.70
N PRO A 161 21.87 4.35 -1.87
CA PRO A 161 21.51 3.30 -0.93
C PRO A 161 21.97 3.58 0.52
N SER A 162 23.11 4.26 0.69
CA SER A 162 23.63 4.70 1.99
C SER A 162 22.70 5.66 2.71
N ASP A 163 22.11 6.63 1.98
CA ASP A 163 21.18 7.62 2.55
C ASP A 163 19.88 6.94 3.02
N LEU A 164 19.42 5.94 2.26
CA LEU A 164 18.23 5.18 2.58
C LEU A 164 18.42 4.36 3.87
N LYS A 165 19.57 3.68 4.00
CA LYS A 165 19.92 2.93 5.20
C LYS A 165 19.98 3.85 6.43
N CYS A 166 20.63 5.00 6.32
CA CYS A 166 20.69 5.98 7.42
C CYS A 166 19.29 6.44 7.85
N GLN A 167 18.37 6.67 6.90
CA GLN A 167 17.00 7.06 7.23
C GLN A 167 16.23 5.95 7.95
N ILE A 168 16.37 4.69 7.50
CA ILE A 168 15.75 3.53 8.15
C ILE A 168 16.29 3.34 9.55
N ASP A 169 17.62 3.37 9.74
CA ASP A 169 18.27 3.22 11.04
C ASP A 169 17.83 4.31 12.01
N ALA A 170 17.74 5.55 11.54
CA ALA A 170 17.24 6.67 12.35
C ALA A 170 15.78 6.51 12.78
N LEU A 171 14.92 5.95 11.92
CA LEU A 171 13.52 5.67 12.27
C LEU A 171 13.43 4.48 13.24
N ARG A 172 14.21 3.43 13.01
CA ARG A 172 14.22 2.22 13.84
C ARG A 172 14.57 2.51 15.29
N ALA A 173 15.42 3.51 15.56
CA ALA A 173 15.72 3.95 16.91
C ALA A 173 14.52 4.51 17.69
N HIS A 174 13.42 4.83 17.00
CA HIS A 174 12.26 5.50 17.60
C HIS A 174 10.95 4.69 17.49
N THR A 175 10.96 3.53 16.85
CA THR A 175 9.76 2.68 16.71
C THR A 175 10.10 1.20 16.67
N PRO A 176 9.30 0.35 17.35
CA PRO A 176 9.36 -1.09 17.18
C PRO A 176 8.56 -1.57 15.95
N CYS A 177 7.77 -0.69 15.32
CA CYS A 177 6.97 -1.05 14.16
C CYS A 177 7.84 -1.43 12.96
N PRO A 178 7.42 -2.41 12.14
CA PRO A 178 8.09 -2.69 10.88
C PRO A 178 8.16 -1.46 9.99
N ILE A 179 9.25 -1.31 9.26
CA ILE A 179 9.45 -0.21 8.32
C ILE A 179 9.29 -0.73 6.89
N ALA A 180 8.36 -0.13 6.16
CA ALA A 180 8.06 -0.43 4.77
C ALA A 180 8.69 0.62 3.84
N LEU A 181 9.30 0.14 2.76
CA LEU A 181 9.70 0.97 1.62
C LEU A 181 8.81 0.67 0.43
N GLY A 182 8.31 1.71 -0.24
CA GLY A 182 7.38 1.48 -1.35
C GLY A 182 7.43 2.52 -2.45
N PHE A 183 8.32 3.49 -2.37
CA PHE A 183 8.39 4.51 -3.40
C PHE A 183 9.49 4.20 -4.42
N GLY A 184 9.08 4.03 -5.70
CA GLY A 184 10.02 3.85 -6.80
C GLY A 184 10.51 2.42 -7.02
N LEU A 185 10.01 1.43 -6.27
CA LEU A 185 10.35 0.03 -6.51
C LEU A 185 9.65 -0.46 -7.79
N ARG A 186 10.43 -0.85 -8.79
CA ARG A 186 9.92 -1.20 -10.14
C ARG A 186 10.38 -2.55 -10.64
N SER A 187 11.32 -3.19 -9.94
CA SER A 187 11.94 -4.44 -10.36
C SER A 187 12.28 -5.33 -9.17
N PRO A 188 12.54 -6.64 -9.38
CA PRO A 188 13.08 -7.50 -8.33
C PRO A 188 14.35 -6.94 -7.68
N GLY A 189 15.28 -6.39 -8.46
CA GLY A 189 16.50 -5.77 -7.93
C GLY A 189 16.23 -4.58 -7.01
N ASP A 190 15.14 -3.82 -7.21
CA ASP A 190 14.73 -2.75 -6.28
C ASP A 190 14.26 -3.32 -4.95
N VAL A 191 13.52 -4.44 -5.00
CA VAL A 191 13.09 -5.16 -3.78
C VAL A 191 14.30 -5.64 -2.98
N GLY A 192 15.30 -6.23 -3.66
CA GLY A 192 16.56 -6.62 -3.04
C GLY A 192 17.25 -5.44 -2.36
N ARG A 193 17.40 -4.31 -3.05
CA ARG A 193 17.99 -3.09 -2.49
C ARG A 193 17.21 -2.54 -1.28
N ALA A 194 15.89 -2.64 -1.28
CA ALA A 194 15.07 -2.21 -0.15
C ALA A 194 15.40 -3.04 1.11
N PHE A 195 15.51 -4.35 0.98
CA PHE A 195 15.89 -5.22 2.10
C PHE A 195 17.36 -5.03 2.51
N ASP A 196 18.28 -4.87 1.56
CA ASP A 196 19.69 -4.58 1.85
C ASP A 196 19.86 -3.26 2.62
N ALA A 197 18.95 -2.29 2.41
CA ALA A 197 18.92 -1.05 3.18
C ALA A 197 18.31 -1.22 4.58
N GLY A 198 17.76 -2.38 4.93
CA GLY A 198 17.23 -2.70 6.25
C GLY A 198 15.72 -2.50 6.41
N SER A 199 14.96 -2.38 5.30
CA SER A 199 13.49 -2.37 5.40
C SER A 199 12.95 -3.76 5.73
N ASP A 200 11.83 -3.82 6.45
CA ASP A 200 11.15 -5.07 6.78
C ASP A 200 10.14 -5.47 5.70
N ILE A 201 9.66 -4.49 4.93
CA ILE A 201 8.61 -4.64 3.93
C ILE A 201 9.00 -3.86 2.67
N ALA A 202 8.85 -4.48 1.51
CA ALA A 202 8.97 -3.83 0.21
C ALA A 202 7.59 -3.75 -0.45
N ILE A 203 7.11 -2.53 -0.76
CA ILE A 203 5.81 -2.30 -1.39
C ILE A 203 6.01 -1.96 -2.87
N VAL A 204 5.43 -2.75 -3.76
CA VAL A 204 5.49 -2.55 -5.21
C VAL A 204 4.08 -2.35 -5.75
N GLY A 205 3.71 -1.11 -6.05
CA GLY A 205 2.37 -0.75 -6.51
C GLY A 205 2.32 -0.43 -8.00
N SER A 206 2.84 0.73 -8.40
CA SER A 206 2.73 1.25 -9.77
C SER A 206 3.33 0.32 -10.83
N ALA A 207 4.36 -0.45 -10.50
CA ALA A 207 4.95 -1.41 -11.43
C ALA A 207 4.01 -2.60 -11.68
N VAL A 208 3.33 -3.11 -10.66
CA VAL A 208 2.31 -4.16 -10.81
C VAL A 208 1.11 -3.64 -11.62
N ALA A 209 0.60 -2.44 -11.32
CA ALA A 209 -0.45 -1.80 -12.11
C ALA A 209 -0.01 -1.56 -13.56
N GLY A 210 1.27 -1.28 -13.80
CA GLY A 210 1.86 -1.14 -15.12
C GLY A 210 1.83 -2.44 -15.94
N GLN A 211 2.03 -3.60 -15.30
CA GLN A 211 1.88 -4.90 -15.97
C GLN A 211 0.43 -5.12 -16.42
N VAL A 212 -0.53 -4.80 -15.56
CA VAL A 212 -1.96 -4.86 -15.91
C VAL A 212 -2.26 -3.94 -17.10
N GLU A 213 -1.82 -2.68 -17.03
CA GLU A 213 -2.06 -1.69 -18.09
C GLU A 213 -1.42 -2.10 -19.42
N ALA A 214 -0.19 -2.60 -19.41
CA ALA A 214 0.51 -3.06 -20.62
C ALA A 214 -0.21 -4.26 -21.25
N ALA A 215 -0.63 -5.24 -20.47
CA ALA A 215 -1.39 -6.38 -20.96
C ALA A 215 -2.71 -5.95 -21.59
N LEU A 216 -3.47 -5.04 -20.95
CA LEU A 216 -4.72 -4.52 -21.50
C LEU A 216 -4.51 -3.79 -22.84
N LYS A 217 -3.44 -3.00 -22.98
CA LYS A 217 -3.12 -2.28 -24.23
C LYS A 217 -2.77 -3.21 -25.39
N THR A 218 -2.19 -4.37 -25.09
CA THR A 218 -1.75 -5.35 -26.10
C THR A 218 -2.76 -6.48 -26.35
N GLY A 219 -3.91 -6.48 -25.66
CA GLY A 219 -4.89 -7.56 -25.71
C GLY A 219 -4.41 -8.84 -25.03
N GLY A 220 -3.39 -8.75 -24.17
CA GLY A 220 -2.87 -9.86 -23.38
C GLY A 220 -3.69 -10.12 -22.12
N CYS A 221 -3.24 -11.11 -21.31
CA CYS A 221 -3.88 -11.46 -20.05
C CYS A 221 -3.29 -10.65 -18.88
N PRO A 222 -4.02 -9.73 -18.24
CA PRO A 222 -3.52 -8.93 -17.11
C PRO A 222 -3.10 -9.80 -15.92
N ILE A 223 -3.84 -10.91 -15.68
CA ILE A 223 -3.59 -11.81 -14.56
C ILE A 223 -2.26 -12.55 -14.74
N ALA A 224 -1.97 -13.03 -15.95
CA ALA A 224 -0.70 -13.69 -16.25
C ALA A 224 0.46 -12.69 -16.14
N SER A 225 0.37 -11.54 -16.82
CA SER A 225 1.44 -10.54 -16.84
C SER A 225 1.80 -10.03 -15.43
N ALA A 226 0.80 -9.59 -14.67
CA ALA A 226 1.05 -9.12 -13.31
C ALA A 226 1.43 -10.27 -12.36
N GLY A 227 0.84 -11.46 -12.52
CA GLY A 227 1.16 -12.63 -11.72
C GLY A 227 2.61 -13.09 -11.86
N ASP A 228 3.13 -13.16 -13.08
CA ASP A 228 4.52 -13.54 -13.34
C ASP A 228 5.49 -12.50 -12.80
N PHE A 229 5.13 -11.23 -12.88
CA PHE A 229 5.91 -10.16 -12.27
C PHE A 229 5.91 -10.27 -10.73
N ILE A 230 4.76 -10.52 -10.10
CA ILE A 230 4.65 -10.75 -8.65
C ILE A 230 5.50 -11.95 -8.22
N ALA A 231 5.48 -13.05 -8.98
CA ALA A 231 6.32 -14.22 -8.71
C ALA A 231 7.81 -13.87 -8.71
N ALA A 232 8.26 -13.06 -9.69
CA ALA A 232 9.65 -12.60 -9.75
C ALA A 232 10.03 -11.71 -8.57
N LEU A 233 9.14 -10.80 -8.14
CA LEU A 233 9.34 -9.97 -6.95
C LEU A 233 9.44 -10.82 -5.67
N GLN A 234 8.56 -11.81 -5.55
CA GLN A 234 8.50 -12.68 -4.36
C GLN A 234 9.71 -13.60 -4.26
N LYS A 235 10.22 -14.09 -5.40
CA LYS A 235 11.46 -14.86 -5.44
C LYS A 235 12.63 -14.04 -4.88
N GLU A 236 12.83 -12.82 -5.33
CA GLU A 236 13.88 -11.93 -4.84
C GLU A 236 13.71 -11.64 -3.33
N ALA A 237 12.47 -11.39 -2.89
CA ALA A 237 12.18 -11.16 -1.49
C ALA A 237 12.51 -12.38 -0.60
N HIS A 238 12.28 -13.60 -1.11
CA HIS A 238 12.61 -14.84 -0.40
C HIS A 238 14.12 -15.03 -0.30
N ASP A 239 14.86 -14.80 -1.38
CA ASP A 239 16.31 -14.99 -1.45
C ASP A 239 17.06 -14.02 -0.51
N ARG A 240 16.41 -12.92 -0.06
CA ARG A 240 16.99 -11.88 0.83
C ARG A 240 16.57 -12.00 2.29
N ARG A 241 15.60 -12.85 2.62
CA ARG A 241 15.23 -13.05 4.02
C ARG A 241 16.32 -13.86 4.73
N PRO A 242 16.84 -13.38 5.87
CA PRO A 242 17.70 -14.23 6.70
C PRO A 242 16.90 -15.45 7.16
N ALA A 243 17.54 -16.61 7.19
CA ALA A 243 17.00 -17.87 7.65
C ALA A 243 16.58 -17.81 9.12
#